data_0667008d5f17e13c5e00fd5be8e6a301
#
_entry.id   0667008d5f17e13c5e00fd5be8e6a301
#
_cell.length_a   1.000
_cell.length_b   1.000
_cell.length_c   1.000
_cell.angle_alpha   90.00
_cell.angle_beta   90.00
_cell.angle_gamma   90.00
#
_symmetry.space_group_name_H-M   'P 1'
#
loop_
_entity.id
_entity.type
_entity.pdbx_description
1 polymer ?
#
loop_
_entity_poly.entity_id
_entity_poly.type
_entity_poly.pdbx_seq_one_letter_code
_entity_poly.pdbx_strand_id
1 'polypeptide(L)'
;YMIRVGSEANQVTAARWLSEPVLRWWQPVRGGDDGALYLWLQEGRPVAALTFFTFKWPDGKRAIVHERHSFHPGAVEAEWRGREVWHTTKPGVTYEPIPDAAKPAATANARMRQMHEIVRDFTAHTVDDKDKDWPLRLLPKPLYRFEGSTHSSLDGALFALAQGTDPEAFLILDARGPAEARRWEYAVARFTDRKVVVQHKGREVYAGRNTIGGSGEVYYSDTVILKPSDNPNDFD
;
A
#
# COMPACT_ATOMS: atom_id res chain seq x y z
N TYR A 1 -11.35 -12.61 -0.09
CA TYR A 1 -11.68 -11.30 -0.69
C TYR A 1 -11.66 -11.38 -2.21
N MET A 2 -12.65 -10.77 -2.83
CA MET A 2 -12.67 -10.51 -4.27
C MET A 2 -12.59 -8.99 -4.45
N ILE A 3 -11.65 -8.51 -5.25
CA ILE A 3 -11.55 -7.07 -5.57
C ILE A 3 -11.86 -6.87 -7.04
N ARG A 4 -12.73 -5.92 -7.33
CA ARG A 4 -13.08 -5.44 -8.65
C ARG A 4 -12.63 -4.01 -8.82
N VAL A 5 -12.15 -3.67 -10.00
CA VAL A 5 -11.74 -2.32 -10.35
C VAL A 5 -12.54 -1.83 -11.55
N GLY A 6 -13.06 -0.62 -11.46
CA GLY A 6 -13.83 0.01 -12.53
C GLY A 6 -12.91 0.84 -13.44
N SER A 7 -13.07 0.69 -14.76
CA SER A 7 -12.49 1.60 -15.75
C SER A 7 -13.41 2.78 -16.01
N GLU A 8 -12.90 3.87 -16.61
CA GLU A 8 -13.68 5.03 -17.05
C GLU A 8 -14.82 4.67 -18.03
N ALA A 9 -14.78 3.47 -18.62
CA ALA A 9 -15.78 2.95 -19.55
C ALA A 9 -16.87 2.10 -18.87
N ASN A 10 -17.08 2.21 -17.55
CA ASN A 10 -18.04 1.38 -16.78
C ASN A 10 -17.81 -0.15 -16.87
N GLN A 11 -16.65 -0.58 -17.30
CA GLN A 11 -16.28 -1.99 -17.27
C GLN A 11 -15.63 -2.33 -15.93
N VAL A 12 -16.27 -3.21 -15.18
CA VAL A 12 -15.73 -3.72 -13.90
C VAL A 12 -14.96 -5.01 -14.20
N THR A 13 -13.68 -5.01 -13.87
CA THR A 13 -12.80 -6.17 -14.03
C THR A 13 -12.35 -6.72 -12.68
N ALA A 14 -12.32 -8.04 -12.53
CA ALA A 14 -11.78 -8.65 -11.32
C ALA A 14 -10.26 -8.50 -11.30
N ALA A 15 -9.73 -7.99 -10.20
CA ALA A 15 -8.30 -7.96 -9.95
C ALA A 15 -7.83 -9.36 -9.51
N ARG A 16 -6.65 -9.77 -9.99
CA ARG A 16 -6.03 -11.05 -9.63
C ARG A 16 -5.34 -10.96 -8.28
N TRP A 17 -5.73 -11.78 -7.35
CA TRP A 17 -5.04 -11.93 -6.08
C TRP A 17 -3.70 -12.66 -6.26
N LEU A 18 -2.64 -12.17 -5.58
CA LEU A 18 -1.44 -12.95 -5.33
C LEU A 18 -1.71 -13.87 -4.14
N SER A 19 -1.62 -15.20 -4.38
CA SER A 19 -1.90 -16.22 -3.36
C SER A 19 -0.90 -16.19 -2.19
N GLU A 20 0.33 -15.75 -2.45
CA GLU A 20 1.36 -15.62 -1.43
C GLU A 20 1.45 -14.18 -0.91
N PRO A 21 1.62 -13.98 0.40
CA PRO A 21 1.82 -12.66 0.95
C PRO A 21 3.16 -12.07 0.46
N VAL A 22 3.15 -10.81 0.07
CA VAL A 22 4.37 -10.09 -0.34
C VAL A 22 5.20 -9.66 0.85
N LEU A 23 4.63 -9.67 2.05
CA LEU A 23 5.30 -9.39 3.31
C LEU A 23 4.58 -10.13 4.44
N ARG A 24 5.37 -10.75 5.34
CA ARG A 24 4.94 -11.10 6.69
C ARG A 24 5.64 -10.18 7.67
N TRP A 25 4.90 -9.69 8.67
CA TRP A 25 5.40 -8.70 9.60
C TRP A 25 4.90 -8.93 11.02
N TRP A 26 5.56 -8.29 11.94
CA TRP A 26 5.31 -8.42 13.37
C TRP A 26 5.62 -7.11 14.08
N GLN A 27 4.72 -6.65 14.94
CA GLN A 27 4.83 -5.39 15.66
C GLN A 27 4.40 -5.54 17.14
N PRO A 28 5.19 -6.23 17.98
CA PRO A 28 4.82 -6.52 19.37
C PRO A 28 4.68 -5.26 20.24
N VAL A 29 5.41 -4.19 19.89
CA VAL A 29 5.38 -2.92 20.65
C VAL A 29 4.00 -2.25 20.58
N ARG A 30 3.26 -2.47 19.50
CA ARG A 30 1.90 -1.93 19.29
C ARG A 30 0.79 -2.97 19.50
N GLY A 31 1.15 -4.18 19.90
CA GLY A 31 0.19 -5.27 20.10
C GLY A 31 -0.28 -5.96 18.82
N GLY A 32 0.30 -5.62 17.67
CA GLY A 32 0.09 -6.33 16.41
C GLY A 32 0.96 -7.56 16.33
N ASP A 33 0.34 -8.73 16.31
CA ASP A 33 1.01 -10.00 16.16
C ASP A 33 0.71 -10.58 14.79
N ASP A 34 1.72 -11.18 14.14
CA ASP A 34 1.61 -11.99 12.92
C ASP A 34 0.70 -11.36 11.84
N GLY A 35 1.27 -10.39 11.13
CA GLY A 35 0.63 -9.72 10.01
C GLY A 35 1.08 -10.29 8.66
N ALA A 36 0.16 -10.33 7.70
CA ALA A 36 0.41 -10.74 6.33
C ALA A 36 -0.20 -9.75 5.34
N LEU A 37 0.64 -9.25 4.41
CA LEU A 37 0.27 -8.28 3.39
C LEU A 37 0.11 -8.96 2.03
N TYR A 38 -1.01 -8.74 1.40
CA TYR A 38 -1.37 -9.26 0.08
C TYR A 38 -1.61 -8.14 -0.92
N LEU A 39 -1.43 -8.45 -2.20
CA LEU A 39 -1.70 -7.53 -3.31
C LEU A 39 -2.74 -8.09 -4.27
N TRP A 40 -3.56 -7.22 -4.81
CA TRP A 40 -4.38 -7.47 -5.98
C TRP A 40 -3.79 -6.74 -7.18
N LEU A 41 -3.75 -7.44 -8.29
CA LEU A 41 -3.12 -6.99 -9.52
C LEU A 41 -4.15 -6.88 -10.65
N GLN A 42 -4.06 -5.84 -11.44
CA GLN A 42 -4.66 -5.74 -12.75
C GLN A 42 -3.54 -5.58 -13.78
N GLU A 43 -3.51 -6.45 -14.79
CA GLU A 43 -2.45 -6.45 -15.82
C GLU A 43 -1.02 -6.42 -15.24
N GLY A 44 -0.81 -7.15 -14.13
CA GLY A 44 0.49 -7.22 -13.45
C GLY A 44 0.82 -6.02 -12.54
N ARG A 45 -0.03 -5.00 -12.45
CA ARG A 45 0.17 -3.82 -11.61
C ARG A 45 -0.62 -3.92 -10.30
N PRO A 46 -0.05 -3.55 -9.16
CA PRO A 46 -0.81 -3.46 -7.92
C PRO A 46 -1.94 -2.44 -8.04
N VAL A 47 -3.15 -2.86 -7.73
CA VAL A 47 -4.35 -2.00 -7.69
C VAL A 47 -4.92 -1.87 -6.29
N ALA A 48 -4.60 -2.80 -5.40
CA ALA A 48 -4.94 -2.71 -3.98
C ALA A 48 -3.97 -3.52 -3.14
N ALA A 49 -3.80 -3.10 -1.89
CA ALA A 49 -3.15 -3.83 -0.82
C ALA A 49 -4.15 -4.16 0.28
N LEU A 50 -3.99 -5.31 0.90
CA LEU A 50 -4.73 -5.72 2.08
C LEU A 50 -3.78 -6.41 3.05
N THR A 51 -3.79 -6.00 4.31
CA THR A 51 -3.16 -6.76 5.39
C THR A 51 -4.19 -7.33 6.33
N PHE A 52 -3.84 -8.49 6.87
CA PHE A 52 -4.51 -9.09 8.02
C PHE A 52 -3.49 -9.21 9.12
N PHE A 53 -3.85 -8.83 10.34
CA PHE A 53 -3.03 -9.08 11.50
C PHE A 53 -3.88 -9.35 12.73
N THR A 54 -3.34 -10.11 13.67
CA THR A 54 -3.98 -10.32 14.96
C THR A 54 -3.62 -9.21 15.91
N PHE A 55 -4.56 -8.81 16.73
CA PHE A 55 -4.40 -7.82 17.78
C PHE A 55 -4.96 -8.34 19.09
N LYS A 56 -4.23 -8.12 20.20
CA LYS A 56 -4.65 -8.49 21.54
C LYS A 56 -4.79 -7.24 22.40
N TRP A 57 -6.00 -6.99 22.90
CA TRP A 57 -6.24 -5.91 23.85
C TRP A 57 -5.73 -6.22 25.24
N PRO A 58 -5.50 -5.20 26.09
CA PRO A 58 -5.10 -5.39 27.48
C PRO A 58 -6.08 -6.23 28.31
N ASP A 59 -7.36 -6.22 27.97
CA ASP A 59 -8.40 -7.04 28.61
C ASP A 59 -8.40 -8.51 28.15
N GLY A 60 -7.46 -8.89 27.29
CA GLY A 60 -7.27 -10.25 26.78
C GLY A 60 -8.09 -10.60 25.55
N LYS A 61 -9.00 -9.74 25.10
CA LYS A 61 -9.73 -9.94 23.85
C LYS A 61 -8.79 -9.96 22.66
N ARG A 62 -9.07 -10.82 21.71
CA ARG A 62 -8.33 -10.92 20.42
C ARG A 62 -9.20 -10.45 19.28
N ALA A 63 -8.57 -9.92 18.27
CA ALA A 63 -9.23 -9.51 17.05
C ALA A 63 -8.35 -9.79 15.85
N ILE A 64 -8.97 -9.85 14.66
CA ILE A 64 -8.30 -9.72 13.39
C ILE A 64 -8.60 -8.33 12.86
N VAL A 65 -7.56 -7.60 12.54
CA VAL A 65 -7.65 -6.29 11.90
C VAL A 65 -7.40 -6.46 10.41
N HIS A 66 -8.22 -5.82 9.61
CA HIS A 66 -8.11 -5.77 8.15
C HIS A 66 -7.82 -4.34 7.75
N GLU A 67 -6.66 -4.07 7.17
CA GLU A 67 -6.34 -2.77 6.59
C GLU A 67 -6.21 -2.89 5.10
N ARG A 68 -6.75 -1.94 4.37
CA ARG A 68 -6.75 -1.93 2.91
C ARG A 68 -6.52 -0.54 2.35
N HIS A 69 -5.88 -0.50 1.18
CA HIS A 69 -5.66 0.73 0.43
C HIS A 69 -5.77 0.48 -1.06
N SER A 70 -6.48 1.37 -1.76
CA SER A 70 -6.53 1.38 -3.22
C SER A 70 -5.30 2.06 -3.80
N PHE A 71 -4.71 1.48 -4.85
CA PHE A 71 -3.71 2.12 -5.71
C PHE A 71 -4.29 2.46 -7.09
N HIS A 72 -5.55 2.06 -7.33
CA HIS A 72 -6.22 2.26 -8.60
C HIS A 72 -6.64 3.72 -8.79
N PRO A 73 -6.54 4.29 -10.02
CA PRO A 73 -6.96 5.67 -10.29
C PRO A 73 -8.48 5.86 -10.31
N GLY A 74 -9.24 4.78 -10.48
CA GLY A 74 -10.71 4.78 -10.53
C GLY A 74 -11.33 4.01 -9.38
N ALA A 75 -12.59 3.61 -9.55
CA ALA A 75 -13.36 2.90 -8.54
C ALA A 75 -12.75 1.53 -8.20
N VAL A 76 -12.82 1.19 -6.92
CA VAL A 76 -12.48 -0.14 -6.39
C VAL A 76 -13.63 -0.62 -5.52
N GLU A 77 -14.00 -1.87 -5.67
CA GLU A 77 -15.00 -2.56 -4.86
C GLU A 77 -14.42 -3.86 -4.34
N ALA A 78 -14.60 -4.12 -3.06
CA ALA A 78 -14.17 -5.36 -2.42
C ALA A 78 -15.36 -6.08 -1.78
N GLU A 79 -15.47 -7.36 -2.09
CA GLU A 79 -16.40 -8.28 -1.46
C GLU A 79 -15.68 -9.29 -0.57
N TRP A 80 -16.28 -9.61 0.54
CA TRP A 80 -15.90 -10.74 1.38
C TRP A 80 -17.13 -11.58 1.72
N ARG A 81 -17.09 -12.87 1.39
CA ARG A 81 -18.20 -13.81 1.59
C ARG A 81 -19.53 -13.30 0.99
N GLY A 82 -19.46 -12.70 -0.21
CA GLY A 82 -20.64 -12.21 -0.94
C GLY A 82 -21.25 -10.90 -0.39
N ARG A 83 -20.54 -10.21 0.50
CA ARG A 83 -20.96 -8.90 1.02
C ARG A 83 -19.92 -7.85 0.65
N GLU A 84 -20.39 -6.70 0.15
CA GLU A 84 -19.51 -5.55 0.00
C GLU A 84 -18.97 -5.13 1.36
N VAL A 85 -17.64 -4.99 1.46
CA VAL A 85 -16.95 -4.60 2.69
C VAL A 85 -16.13 -3.34 2.52
N TRP A 86 -15.89 -2.93 1.28
CA TRP A 86 -15.15 -1.71 0.97
C TRP A 86 -15.39 -1.31 -0.47
N HIS A 87 -15.64 -0.02 -0.70
CA HIS A 87 -15.64 0.55 -2.04
C HIS A 87 -15.07 1.98 -1.97
N THR A 88 -14.47 2.44 -3.07
CA THR A 88 -14.08 3.84 -3.22
C THR A 88 -14.13 4.25 -4.70
N THR A 89 -14.59 5.45 -4.94
CA THR A 89 -14.56 6.09 -6.27
C THR A 89 -13.46 7.13 -6.39
N LYS A 90 -12.74 7.39 -5.27
CA LYS A 90 -11.61 8.31 -5.23
C LYS A 90 -10.38 7.66 -5.82
N PRO A 91 -9.51 8.41 -6.53
CA PRO A 91 -8.19 7.92 -6.92
C PRO A 91 -7.42 7.42 -5.71
N GLY A 92 -6.93 6.19 -5.78
CA GLY A 92 -6.19 5.56 -4.67
C GLY A 92 -4.86 6.24 -4.40
N VAL A 93 -4.17 6.64 -5.47
CA VAL A 93 -2.90 7.36 -5.41
C VAL A 93 -2.82 8.41 -6.52
N THR A 94 -2.02 9.44 -6.29
CA THR A 94 -1.66 10.45 -7.28
C THR A 94 -0.17 10.34 -7.57
N TYR A 95 0.18 10.29 -8.85
CA TYR A 95 1.57 10.24 -9.29
C TYR A 95 2.11 11.65 -9.52
N GLU A 96 3.30 11.89 -8.98
CA GLU A 96 4.03 13.15 -9.13
C GLU A 96 5.42 12.90 -9.72
N PRO A 97 5.94 13.78 -10.60
CA PRO A 97 7.27 13.62 -11.14
C PRO A 97 8.33 13.78 -10.04
N ILE A 98 9.40 12.98 -10.13
CA ILE A 98 10.56 13.11 -9.25
C ILE A 98 11.48 14.19 -9.82
N PRO A 99 11.65 15.33 -9.13
CA PRO A 99 12.52 16.40 -9.58
C PRO A 99 13.96 15.89 -9.75
N ASP A 100 14.62 16.32 -10.84
CA ASP A 100 16.04 16.06 -11.13
C ASP A 100 16.42 14.57 -11.24
N ALA A 101 15.44 13.66 -11.33
CA ALA A 101 15.72 12.27 -11.56
C ALA A 101 16.26 12.04 -12.99
N ALA A 102 17.32 11.26 -13.11
CA ALA A 102 17.82 10.82 -14.42
C ALA A 102 16.72 10.06 -15.18
N LYS A 103 16.71 10.15 -16.50
CA LYS A 103 15.78 9.37 -17.34
C LYS A 103 15.86 7.88 -17.01
N PRO A 104 14.72 7.16 -17.06
CA PRO A 104 14.74 5.72 -16.87
C PRO A 104 15.72 5.02 -17.83
N ALA A 105 16.59 4.19 -17.25
CA ALA A 105 17.63 3.49 -18.01
C ALA A 105 17.03 2.45 -18.98
N ALA A 106 17.79 2.11 -20.01
CA ALA A 106 17.33 1.18 -21.05
C ALA A 106 17.08 -0.24 -20.52
N THR A 107 17.91 -0.73 -19.59
CA THR A 107 17.80 -2.11 -19.09
C THR A 107 17.04 -2.20 -17.77
N ALA A 108 16.30 -3.28 -17.57
CA ALA A 108 15.53 -3.55 -16.37
C ALA A 108 16.40 -3.55 -15.09
N ASN A 109 17.63 -4.08 -15.16
CA ASN A 109 18.55 -4.10 -14.02
C ASN A 109 19.08 -2.68 -13.68
N ALA A 110 19.33 -1.85 -14.69
CA ALA A 110 19.74 -0.47 -14.46
C ALA A 110 18.59 0.35 -13.86
N ARG A 111 17.35 0.14 -14.31
CA ARG A 111 16.16 0.78 -13.71
C ARG A 111 15.97 0.38 -12.26
N MET A 112 16.18 -0.90 -11.92
CA MET A 112 16.09 -1.33 -10.51
C MET A 112 17.13 -0.62 -9.64
N ARG A 113 18.38 -0.43 -10.13
CA ARG A 113 19.38 0.34 -9.40
C ARG A 113 18.95 1.81 -9.23
N GLN A 114 18.43 2.43 -10.29
CA GLN A 114 17.87 3.79 -10.19
C GLN A 114 16.74 3.86 -9.15
N MET A 115 15.80 2.90 -9.13
CA MET A 115 14.74 2.86 -8.12
C MET A 115 15.31 2.78 -6.70
N HIS A 116 16.34 1.97 -6.47
CA HIS A 116 17.01 1.90 -5.17
C HIS A 116 17.76 3.18 -4.79
N GLU A 117 18.29 3.92 -5.74
CA GLU A 117 18.90 5.24 -5.51
C GLU A 117 17.83 6.28 -5.16
N ILE A 118 16.79 6.36 -5.98
CA ILE A 118 15.69 7.31 -5.80
C ILE A 118 14.97 7.12 -4.46
N VAL A 119 14.64 5.89 -4.08
CA VAL A 119 13.86 5.63 -2.87
C VAL A 119 14.60 6.02 -1.58
N ARG A 120 15.93 6.10 -1.59
CA ARG A 120 16.75 6.56 -0.45
C ARG A 120 16.62 8.04 -0.15
N ASP A 121 16.18 8.83 -1.12
CA ASP A 121 15.92 10.25 -0.96
C ASP A 121 14.59 10.52 -0.24
N PHE A 122 13.79 9.47 0.00
CA PHE A 122 12.54 9.56 0.74
C PHE A 122 12.74 9.16 2.20
N THR A 123 12.18 9.96 3.09
CA THR A 123 12.06 9.69 4.52
C THR A 123 10.62 9.84 4.94
N ALA A 124 10.22 9.14 6.00
CA ALA A 124 8.88 9.24 6.52
C ALA A 124 8.84 9.05 8.04
N HIS A 125 7.77 9.56 8.64
CA HIS A 125 7.43 9.30 10.03
C HIS A 125 5.91 9.23 10.19
N THR A 126 5.47 8.52 11.22
CA THR A 126 4.10 8.61 11.73
C THR A 126 4.06 9.54 12.93
N VAL A 127 2.91 10.17 13.14
CA VAL A 127 2.64 11.00 14.32
C VAL A 127 1.56 10.31 15.13
N ASP A 128 1.81 10.06 16.41
CA ASP A 128 0.84 9.45 17.31
C ASP A 128 -0.15 10.47 17.89
N ASP A 129 -1.08 10.00 18.70
CA ASP A 129 -2.12 10.81 19.37
C ASP A 129 -1.58 11.79 20.43
N LYS A 130 -0.28 11.73 20.73
CA LYS A 130 0.44 12.63 21.63
C LYS A 130 1.38 13.56 20.87
N ASP A 131 1.20 13.70 19.56
CA ASP A 131 2.04 14.48 18.65
C ASP A 131 3.53 14.07 18.66
N LYS A 132 3.82 12.80 19.01
CA LYS A 132 5.17 12.26 18.95
C LYS A 132 5.44 11.63 17.59
N ASP A 133 6.58 12.02 17.02
CA ASP A 133 7.09 11.47 15.76
C ASP A 133 7.75 10.11 15.97
N TRP A 134 7.40 9.18 15.06
CA TRP A 134 8.00 7.86 14.98
C TRP A 134 8.58 7.66 13.57
N PRO A 135 9.91 7.68 13.43
CA PRO A 135 10.54 7.54 12.13
C PRO A 135 10.23 6.16 11.53
N LEU A 136 9.96 6.15 10.23
CA LEU A 136 9.74 4.92 9.46
C LEU A 136 11.04 4.53 8.75
N ARG A 137 11.26 3.24 8.68
CA ARG A 137 12.39 2.62 7.99
C ARG A 137 11.96 2.15 6.61
N LEU A 138 12.72 2.51 5.59
CA LEU A 138 12.57 1.90 4.28
C LEU A 138 12.93 0.41 4.35
N LEU A 139 12.06 -0.48 3.89
CA LEU A 139 12.42 -1.87 3.69
C LEU A 139 13.40 -2.01 2.51
N PRO A 140 14.49 -2.79 2.65
CA PRO A 140 15.61 -2.76 1.70
C PRO A 140 15.28 -3.32 0.32
N LYS A 141 14.25 -4.15 0.22
CA LYS A 141 13.77 -4.73 -1.04
C LYS A 141 12.38 -4.22 -1.36
N PRO A 142 12.05 -3.99 -2.63
CA PRO A 142 10.67 -3.73 -3.01
C PRO A 142 9.79 -4.94 -2.65
N LEU A 143 8.58 -4.67 -2.20
CA LEU A 143 7.57 -5.70 -1.94
C LEU A 143 7.11 -6.37 -3.24
N TYR A 144 7.05 -5.58 -4.30
CA TYR A 144 6.62 -6.05 -5.61
C TYR A 144 7.24 -5.17 -6.70
N ARG A 145 7.72 -5.79 -7.78
CA ARG A 145 8.11 -5.11 -9.01
C ARG A 145 7.13 -5.47 -10.10
N PHE A 146 6.76 -4.50 -10.90
CA PHE A 146 5.86 -4.69 -12.03
C PHE A 146 6.48 -4.13 -13.31
N GLU A 147 6.30 -4.84 -14.41
CA GLU A 147 6.62 -4.34 -15.74
C GLU A 147 5.45 -3.51 -16.26
N GLY A 148 5.75 -2.52 -17.07
CA GLY A 148 4.72 -1.71 -17.70
C GLY A 148 3.95 -2.54 -18.73
N SER A 149 2.66 -2.69 -18.51
CA SER A 149 1.73 -3.34 -19.44
C SER A 149 1.14 -2.36 -20.45
N THR A 150 1.35 -1.06 -20.26
CA THR A 150 0.75 0.02 -21.06
C THR A 150 1.81 0.92 -21.67
N HIS A 151 1.45 1.62 -22.76
CA HIS A 151 2.32 2.63 -23.39
C HIS A 151 2.73 3.75 -22.43
N SER A 152 2.00 3.92 -21.32
CA SER A 152 2.22 4.98 -20.33
C SER A 152 3.13 4.58 -19.16
N SER A 153 3.54 3.31 -19.03
CA SER A 153 4.42 2.83 -17.96
C SER A 153 5.37 1.77 -18.51
N LEU A 154 6.65 1.83 -18.11
CA LEU A 154 7.68 0.89 -18.54
C LEU A 154 8.07 -0.12 -17.46
N ASP A 155 8.19 0.33 -16.23
CA ASP A 155 8.76 -0.46 -15.12
C ASP A 155 8.48 0.28 -13.81
N GLY A 156 8.17 -0.44 -12.75
CA GLY A 156 7.93 0.18 -11.47
C GLY A 156 8.06 -0.79 -10.31
N ALA A 157 8.07 -0.25 -9.10
CA ALA A 157 8.13 -1.05 -7.89
C ALA A 157 7.38 -0.42 -6.73
N LEU A 158 6.84 -1.28 -5.86
CA LEU A 158 6.20 -0.94 -4.60
C LEU A 158 7.21 -1.16 -3.48
N PHE A 159 7.55 -0.11 -2.75
CA PHE A 159 8.38 -0.15 -1.55
C PHE A 159 7.54 0.11 -0.31
N ALA A 160 7.99 -0.33 0.85
CA ALA A 160 7.35 -0.05 2.12
C ALA A 160 8.25 0.77 3.04
N LEU A 161 7.61 1.71 3.74
CA LEU A 161 8.14 2.47 4.86
C LEU A 161 7.47 1.92 6.12
N ALA A 162 8.25 1.34 7.03
CA ALA A 162 7.75 0.50 8.12
C ALA A 162 8.22 0.99 9.50
N GLN A 163 7.37 0.82 10.49
CA GLN A 163 7.76 0.87 11.90
C GLN A 163 8.10 -0.57 12.35
N GLY A 164 9.38 -0.82 12.67
CA GLY A 164 9.82 -2.20 12.82
C GLY A 164 9.76 -2.97 11.50
N THR A 165 8.81 -3.88 11.36
CA THR A 165 8.51 -4.60 10.11
C THR A 165 7.09 -4.35 9.60
N ASP A 166 6.27 -3.62 10.36
CA ASP A 166 4.90 -3.24 10.05
C ASP A 166 4.88 -2.09 9.03
N PRO A 167 4.34 -2.27 7.82
CA PRO A 167 4.28 -1.23 6.82
C PRO A 167 3.25 -0.17 7.20
N GLU A 168 3.68 1.07 7.34
CA GLU A 168 2.83 2.23 7.67
C GLU A 168 2.54 3.11 6.44
N ALA A 169 3.38 2.99 5.40
CA ALA A 169 3.18 3.65 4.13
C ALA A 169 3.85 2.88 2.98
N PHE A 170 3.31 3.05 1.80
CA PHE A 170 3.91 2.58 0.57
C PHE A 170 4.42 3.74 -0.26
N LEU A 171 5.56 3.54 -0.90
CA LEU A 171 6.11 4.38 -1.94
C LEU A 171 6.12 3.59 -3.25
N ILE A 172 5.40 4.06 -4.25
CA ILE A 172 5.37 3.48 -5.59
C ILE A 172 6.27 4.32 -6.47
N LEU A 173 7.27 3.70 -7.08
CA LEU A 173 8.06 4.32 -8.15
C LEU A 173 7.64 3.73 -9.49
N ASP A 174 7.49 4.59 -10.50
CA ASP A 174 7.03 4.17 -11.83
C ASP A 174 7.70 5.02 -12.92
N ALA A 175 8.25 4.36 -13.92
CA ALA A 175 8.79 4.99 -15.11
C ALA A 175 7.65 5.28 -16.10
N ARG A 176 7.08 6.48 -16.05
CA ARG A 176 5.83 6.85 -16.75
C ARG A 176 6.06 7.81 -17.91
N GLY A 177 5.07 7.85 -18.78
CA GLY A 177 5.01 8.71 -19.96
C GLY A 177 5.37 8.00 -21.27
N PRO A 178 5.16 8.65 -22.42
CA PRO A 178 5.54 8.14 -23.70
C PRO A 178 7.06 7.95 -23.79
N ALA A 179 7.53 7.10 -24.68
CA ALA A 179 8.93 6.67 -24.72
C ALA A 179 9.95 7.84 -24.76
N GLU A 180 9.63 8.88 -25.50
CA GLU A 180 10.48 10.07 -25.69
C GLU A 180 10.49 11.01 -24.49
N ALA A 181 9.39 11.04 -23.71
CA ALA A 181 9.21 11.91 -22.54
C ALA A 181 9.12 11.14 -21.21
N ARG A 182 9.54 9.87 -21.21
CA ARG A 182 9.46 9.01 -20.04
C ARG A 182 10.32 9.53 -18.89
N ARG A 183 9.75 9.54 -17.70
CA ARG A 183 10.39 10.01 -16.46
C ARG A 183 10.00 9.14 -15.28
N TRP A 184 10.76 9.26 -14.20
CA TRP A 184 10.38 8.68 -12.92
C TRP A 184 9.30 9.52 -12.26
N GLU A 185 8.25 8.85 -11.84
CA GLU A 185 7.19 9.40 -11.01
C GLU A 185 7.07 8.56 -9.73
N TYR A 186 6.60 9.18 -8.67
CA TYR A 186 6.30 8.52 -7.42
C TYR A 186 4.85 8.73 -7.03
N ALA A 187 4.32 7.80 -6.24
CA ALA A 187 3.07 7.97 -5.52
C ALA A 187 3.22 7.46 -4.09
N VAL A 188 2.49 8.04 -3.16
CA VAL A 188 2.48 7.64 -1.76
C VAL A 188 1.09 7.13 -1.39
N ALA A 189 1.03 6.01 -0.68
CA ALA A 189 -0.16 5.49 -0.06
C ALA A 189 0.10 5.29 1.44
N ARG A 190 -0.71 5.88 2.32
CA ARG A 190 -0.63 5.56 3.75
C ARG A 190 -1.20 4.16 4.00
N PHE A 191 -0.67 3.47 5.00
CA PHE A 191 -1.16 2.14 5.37
C PHE A 191 -1.21 2.00 6.90
N THR A 192 -1.80 2.97 7.54
CA THR A 192 -1.98 3.09 8.99
C THR A 192 -3.12 4.05 9.28
N ASP A 193 -3.73 3.92 10.44
CA ASP A 193 -4.70 4.88 10.99
C ASP A 193 -4.05 6.20 11.46
N ARG A 194 -2.73 6.20 11.68
CA ARG A 194 -1.98 7.38 12.13
C ARG A 194 -1.76 8.40 11.02
N LYS A 195 -1.46 9.62 11.41
CA LYS A 195 -0.93 10.62 10.47
C LYS A 195 0.44 10.14 9.97
N VAL A 196 0.60 10.14 8.66
CA VAL A 196 1.88 9.84 7.99
C VAL A 196 2.37 11.10 7.30
N VAL A 197 3.64 11.40 7.46
CA VAL A 197 4.33 12.45 6.71
C VAL A 197 5.47 11.81 5.93
N VAL A 198 5.53 12.09 4.61
CA VAL A 198 6.62 11.63 3.75
C VAL A 198 7.35 12.84 3.18
N GLN A 199 8.66 12.78 3.17
CA GLN A 199 9.52 13.82 2.63
C GLN A 199 10.41 13.25 1.51
N HIS A 200 10.68 14.05 0.50
CA HIS A 200 11.69 13.80 -0.52
C HIS A 200 12.78 14.87 -0.41
N LYS A 201 14.02 14.46 -0.13
CA LYS A 201 15.17 15.37 0.10
C LYS A 201 14.85 16.45 1.13
N GLY A 202 14.16 16.07 2.22
CA GLY A 202 13.79 16.97 3.31
C GLY A 202 12.57 17.88 3.05
N ARG A 203 11.98 17.84 1.85
CA ARG A 203 10.75 18.57 1.53
C ARG A 203 9.53 17.64 1.70
N GLU A 204 8.52 18.10 2.44
CA GLU A 204 7.26 17.37 2.56
C GLU A 204 6.58 17.22 1.18
N VAL A 205 6.24 15.96 0.85
CA VAL A 205 5.58 15.59 -0.40
C VAL A 205 4.26 14.87 -0.17
N TYR A 206 3.99 14.46 1.06
CA TYR A 206 2.73 13.83 1.44
C TYR A 206 2.49 14.01 2.94
N ALA A 207 1.24 14.36 3.30
CA ALA A 207 0.76 14.35 4.68
C ALA A 207 -0.62 13.67 4.73
N GLY A 208 -0.67 12.48 5.27
CA GLY A 208 -1.91 11.73 5.53
C GLY A 208 -2.60 12.21 6.80
N ARG A 209 -3.92 11.95 6.90
CA ARG A 209 -4.70 12.30 8.09
C ARG A 209 -4.65 11.16 9.12
N ASN A 210 -4.81 11.51 10.39
CA ASN A 210 -5.03 10.54 11.46
C ASN A 210 -6.51 10.09 11.43
N THR A 211 -6.80 8.95 10.80
CA THR A 211 -8.15 8.37 10.72
C THR A 211 -8.12 6.93 10.20
N ILE A 212 -8.96 6.09 10.76
CA ILE A 212 -9.19 4.72 10.27
C ILE A 212 -9.93 4.69 8.92
N GLY A 213 -10.47 5.83 8.48
CA GLY A 213 -11.31 5.92 7.29
C GLY A 213 -12.69 5.28 7.51
N GLY A 214 -13.47 5.27 6.44
CA GLY A 214 -14.73 4.52 6.33
C GLY A 214 -14.68 3.65 5.07
N SER A 215 -15.67 2.79 4.90
CA SER A 215 -15.73 1.86 3.76
C SER A 215 -15.76 2.54 2.38
N GLY A 216 -15.97 3.85 2.31
CA GLY A 216 -15.91 4.67 1.09
C GLY A 216 -14.58 5.41 0.89
N GLU A 217 -13.60 5.24 1.76
CA GLU A 217 -12.30 5.90 1.66
C GLU A 217 -11.24 5.02 0.97
N VAL A 218 -10.19 5.66 0.44
CA VAL A 218 -9.09 4.94 -0.25
C VAL A 218 -8.28 4.06 0.70
N TYR A 219 -8.15 4.48 1.95
CA TYR A 219 -7.65 3.68 3.06
C TYR A 219 -8.79 3.41 4.04
N TYR A 220 -8.94 2.17 4.43
CA TYR A 220 -9.93 1.74 5.40
C TYR A 220 -9.40 0.60 6.26
N SER A 221 -9.61 0.70 7.56
CA SER A 221 -9.33 -0.35 8.54
C SER A 221 -10.60 -0.75 9.27
N ASP A 222 -10.84 -2.04 9.40
CA ASP A 222 -11.91 -2.60 10.21
C ASP A 222 -11.41 -3.76 11.06
N THR A 223 -12.18 -4.11 12.07
CA THR A 223 -11.76 -5.06 13.10
C THR A 223 -12.87 -6.08 13.36
N VAL A 224 -12.49 -7.35 13.31
CA VAL A 224 -13.35 -8.47 13.70
C VAL A 224 -12.90 -9.00 15.05
N ILE A 225 -13.75 -8.84 16.07
CA ILE A 225 -13.50 -9.37 17.43
C ILE A 225 -13.74 -10.88 17.42
N LEU A 226 -12.71 -11.64 17.82
CA LEU A 226 -12.80 -13.10 17.93
C LEU A 226 -13.53 -13.47 19.21
N LYS A 227 -14.50 -14.38 19.10
CA LYS A 227 -15.13 -15.00 20.27
C LYS A 227 -14.23 -16.13 20.78
N PRO A 228 -14.30 -16.47 22.08
CA PRO A 228 -13.52 -17.59 22.63
C PRO A 228 -13.79 -18.95 21.96
N SER A 229 -14.94 -19.09 21.29
CA SER A 229 -15.34 -20.30 20.55
C SER A 229 -14.87 -20.31 19.10
N ASP A 230 -14.34 -19.21 18.59
CA ASP A 230 -13.93 -19.12 17.19
C ASP A 230 -12.61 -19.89 17.00
N ASN A 231 -12.64 -20.86 16.09
CA ASN A 231 -11.43 -21.58 15.69
C ASN A 231 -10.64 -20.66 14.74
N PRO A 232 -9.33 -20.46 14.94
CA PRO A 232 -8.51 -19.70 14.01
C PRO A 232 -8.60 -20.17 12.55
N ASN A 233 -8.93 -21.44 12.33
CA ASN A 233 -9.10 -22.02 10.99
C ASN A 233 -10.45 -21.72 10.32
N ASP A 234 -11.40 -21.08 11.03
CA ASP A 234 -12.70 -20.72 10.45
C ASP A 234 -12.66 -19.43 9.61
N PHE A 235 -11.48 -18.80 9.52
CA PHE A 235 -11.25 -17.56 8.79
C PHE A 235 -10.47 -17.71 7.48
N ASP A 236 -10.15 -18.96 7.08
CA ASP A 236 -9.54 -19.31 5.78
C ASP A 236 -10.51 -19.17 4.59
#